data_de63e87fd6c5d474a724fcd8f2fb8f74
#
_entry.id   de63e87fd6c5d474a724fcd8f2fb8f74
#
_cell.length_a   1.000
_cell.length_b   1.000
_cell.length_c   1.000
_cell.angle_alpha   90.00
_cell.angle_beta   90.00
_cell.angle_gamma   90.00
#
_symmetry.space_group_name_H-M   'P 1'
#
loop_
_entity.id
_entity.type
_entity.pdbx_description
1 polymer ?
#
loop_
_entity_poly.entity_id
_entity_poly.type
_entity_poly.pdbx_seq_one_letter_code
_entity_poly.pdbx_strand_id
1 'polypeptide(L)'
;SQQTGILQDVYVSEGQFVKAGQPLFRIAIVGANEEISKAKAAAEQASIDLQNVTTLTDNKVLSNNAKRMATAKLKGAEADYQLAVLHKRLSLIRAPFSGILGRIPNKAGSLVEPSDLLTSLSDNSKVFAYFNISETDYLDFRLHPERFSQTPLQLVLANGDVFPASGKILDIGGQFDSSTGTIAVRAVFSNANNLLRNGQTGTIKLFIQKKNAILIPQEAVYELQDKKYVFVVDKNNIARQRAIKIDAEFTGAY
;
A
#
# COMPACT_ATOMS: atom_id res chain seq x y z
N SER A 1 -5.99 19.47 2.50
CA SER A 1 -7.30 20.08 2.27
C SER A 1 -7.52 20.39 0.80
N GLN A 2 -8.79 20.44 0.37
CA GLN A 2 -9.19 20.87 -0.98
C GLN A 2 -9.82 22.27 -0.98
N GLN A 3 -10.13 22.80 0.19
CA GLN A 3 -10.80 24.08 0.36
C GLN A 3 -10.19 24.86 1.53
N THR A 4 -10.31 26.18 1.48
CA THR A 4 -9.95 27.08 2.59
C THR A 4 -11.08 27.13 3.60
N GLY A 5 -10.74 27.02 4.88
CA GLY A 5 -11.70 27.13 5.97
C GLY A 5 -11.06 26.94 7.33
N ILE A 6 -11.85 26.95 8.37
CA ILE A 6 -11.41 26.72 9.75
C ILE A 6 -11.67 25.25 10.08
N LEU A 7 -10.66 24.54 10.58
CA LEU A 7 -10.81 23.18 11.09
C LEU A 7 -11.72 23.19 12.33
N GLN A 8 -12.98 22.83 12.15
CA GLN A 8 -13.99 22.91 13.21
C GLN A 8 -13.89 21.72 14.16
N ASP A 9 -13.93 20.51 13.61
CA ASP A 9 -13.94 19.30 14.40
C ASP A 9 -12.87 18.32 13.91
N VAL A 10 -12.24 17.64 14.86
CA VAL A 10 -11.33 16.53 14.67
C VAL A 10 -11.95 15.32 15.35
N TYR A 11 -12.40 14.33 14.56
CA TYR A 11 -13.15 13.15 15.06
C TYR A 11 -12.25 11.97 15.43
N VAL A 12 -10.96 12.10 15.24
CA VAL A 12 -9.98 11.01 15.32
C VAL A 12 -8.73 11.45 16.07
N SER A 13 -7.97 10.45 16.55
CA SER A 13 -6.70 10.67 17.22
C SER A 13 -5.52 10.13 16.39
N GLU A 14 -4.33 10.63 16.65
CA GLU A 14 -3.09 10.13 16.06
C GLU A 14 -2.90 8.64 16.41
N GLY A 15 -2.47 7.83 15.43
CA GLY A 15 -2.27 6.40 15.61
C GLY A 15 -3.56 5.57 15.64
N GLN A 16 -4.74 6.19 15.54
CA GLN A 16 -6.02 5.48 15.55
C GLN A 16 -6.23 4.73 14.24
N PHE A 17 -6.78 3.50 14.34
CA PHE A 17 -7.29 2.77 13.18
C PHE A 17 -8.66 3.32 12.79
N VAL A 18 -8.84 3.61 11.51
CA VAL A 18 -10.10 4.10 10.93
C VAL A 18 -10.57 3.21 9.79
N LYS A 19 -11.88 3.15 9.59
CA LYS A 19 -12.50 2.41 8.49
C LYS A 19 -12.73 3.32 7.29
N ALA A 20 -12.75 2.75 6.09
CA ALA A 20 -13.14 3.48 4.88
C ALA A 20 -14.49 4.19 5.08
N GLY A 21 -14.59 5.47 4.65
CA GLY A 21 -15.77 6.31 4.81
C GLY A 21 -15.93 6.96 6.20
N GLN A 22 -15.13 6.59 7.20
CA GLN A 22 -15.21 7.19 8.54
C GLN A 22 -14.88 8.68 8.49
N PRO A 23 -15.69 9.56 9.14
CA PRO A 23 -15.36 10.98 9.26
C PRO A 23 -14.05 11.18 10.03
N LEU A 24 -13.18 12.03 9.49
CA LEU A 24 -11.91 12.38 10.10
C LEU A 24 -11.90 13.83 10.59
N PHE A 25 -12.25 14.74 9.70
CA PHE A 25 -12.20 16.19 9.96
C PHE A 25 -13.42 16.88 9.41
N ARG A 26 -13.83 17.96 10.06
CA ARG A 26 -14.81 18.91 9.53
C ARG A 26 -14.17 20.29 9.39
N ILE A 27 -14.25 20.84 8.19
CA ILE A 27 -13.81 22.20 7.89
C ILE A 27 -15.03 23.09 7.79
N ALA A 28 -15.08 24.16 8.56
CA ALA A 28 -16.10 25.21 8.44
C ALA A 28 -15.70 26.12 7.29
N ILE A 29 -16.48 26.11 6.22
CA ILE A 29 -16.32 27.01 5.08
C ILE A 29 -17.28 28.18 5.33
N VAL A 30 -16.70 29.37 5.46
CA VAL A 30 -17.50 30.59 5.68
C VAL A 30 -18.36 30.86 4.45
N GLY A 31 -19.65 31.13 4.65
CA GLY A 31 -20.58 31.44 3.56
C GLY A 31 -21.11 30.24 2.76
N ALA A 32 -20.75 29.01 3.09
CA ALA A 32 -21.17 27.82 2.30
C ALA A 32 -22.71 27.61 2.31
N ASN A 33 -23.39 27.92 3.42
CA ASN A 33 -24.83 27.79 3.50
C ASN A 33 -25.54 28.89 2.67
N GLU A 34 -24.99 30.08 2.73
CA GLU A 34 -25.46 31.27 1.99
C GLU A 34 -25.31 31.06 0.48
N GLU A 35 -24.18 30.47 0.05
CA GLU A 35 -23.93 30.11 -1.35
C GLU A 35 -24.95 29.09 -1.84
N ILE A 36 -25.20 28.02 -1.07
CA ILE A 36 -26.23 27.01 -1.37
C ILE A 36 -27.61 27.66 -1.49
N SER A 37 -27.97 28.51 -0.53
CA SER A 37 -29.28 29.16 -0.53
C SER A 37 -29.47 30.06 -1.74
N LYS A 38 -28.43 30.84 -2.11
CA LYS A 38 -28.41 31.69 -3.30
C LYS A 38 -28.54 30.88 -4.59
N ALA A 39 -27.73 29.81 -4.74
CA ALA A 39 -27.78 28.97 -5.92
C ALA A 39 -29.12 28.22 -6.04
N LYS A 40 -29.70 27.79 -4.91
CA LYS A 40 -31.01 27.15 -4.89
C LYS A 40 -32.11 28.14 -5.36
N ALA A 41 -32.13 29.36 -4.85
CA ALA A 41 -33.11 30.37 -5.27
C ALA A 41 -32.99 30.68 -6.76
N ALA A 42 -31.74 30.73 -7.32
CA ALA A 42 -31.53 30.95 -8.76
C ALA A 42 -32.08 29.77 -9.60
N ALA A 43 -31.90 28.53 -9.16
CA ALA A 43 -32.47 27.38 -9.82
C ALA A 43 -33.99 27.34 -9.77
N GLU A 44 -34.61 27.70 -8.62
CA GLU A 44 -36.06 27.81 -8.47
C GLU A 44 -36.62 28.89 -9.40
N GLN A 45 -35.98 30.08 -9.46
CA GLN A 45 -36.38 31.15 -10.39
C GLN A 45 -36.30 30.70 -11.83
N ALA A 46 -35.21 30.06 -12.24
CA ALA A 46 -35.07 29.54 -13.61
C ALA A 46 -36.11 28.45 -13.95
N SER A 47 -36.52 27.67 -12.97
CA SER A 47 -37.59 26.67 -13.10
C SER A 47 -38.94 27.33 -13.36
N ILE A 48 -39.28 28.37 -12.61
CA ILE A 48 -40.49 29.18 -12.80
C ILE A 48 -40.48 29.85 -14.17
N ASP A 49 -39.34 30.43 -14.59
CA ASP A 49 -39.16 31.04 -15.90
C ASP A 49 -39.44 30.00 -17.04
N LEU A 50 -38.89 28.80 -16.89
CA LEU A 50 -39.10 27.72 -17.86
C LEU A 50 -40.57 27.28 -17.93
N GLN A 51 -41.25 27.19 -16.78
CA GLN A 51 -42.66 26.84 -16.74
C GLN A 51 -43.52 27.92 -17.47
N ASN A 52 -43.27 29.18 -17.23
CA ASN A 52 -43.96 30.29 -17.90
C ASN A 52 -43.71 30.27 -19.42
N VAL A 53 -42.43 30.14 -19.83
CA VAL A 53 -42.06 30.05 -21.25
C VAL A 53 -42.68 28.84 -21.88
N THR A 54 -42.75 27.70 -21.20
CA THR A 54 -43.38 26.46 -21.72
C THR A 54 -44.87 26.71 -21.99
N THR A 55 -45.61 27.27 -21.04
CA THR A 55 -47.02 27.59 -21.18
C THR A 55 -47.28 28.53 -22.36
N LEU A 56 -46.44 29.56 -22.52
CA LEU A 56 -46.55 30.52 -23.64
C LEU A 56 -46.17 29.91 -24.97
N THR A 57 -45.23 28.99 -25.02
CA THR A 57 -44.82 28.26 -26.23
C THR A 57 -45.92 27.29 -26.65
N ASP A 58 -46.50 26.54 -25.73
CA ASP A 58 -47.59 25.59 -25.99
C ASP A 58 -48.84 26.33 -26.55
N ASN A 59 -49.08 27.59 -26.08
CA ASN A 59 -50.10 28.49 -26.62
C ASN A 59 -49.67 29.21 -27.90
N LYS A 60 -48.52 28.85 -28.53
CA LYS A 60 -47.98 29.45 -29.75
C LYS A 60 -47.64 30.95 -29.65
N VAL A 61 -47.48 31.49 -28.45
CA VAL A 61 -47.07 32.89 -28.21
C VAL A 61 -45.57 33.09 -28.32
N LEU A 62 -44.80 32.07 -27.88
CA LEU A 62 -43.33 32.07 -27.96
C LEU A 62 -42.78 30.96 -28.86
N SER A 63 -41.57 31.15 -29.34
CA SER A 63 -40.89 30.18 -30.21
C SER A 63 -40.31 29.00 -29.41
N ASN A 64 -40.17 27.84 -30.06
CA ASN A 64 -39.47 26.70 -29.48
C ASN A 64 -38.01 27.03 -29.06
N ASN A 65 -37.39 28.01 -29.70
CA ASN A 65 -36.06 28.46 -29.34
C ASN A 65 -36.03 29.13 -27.97
N ALA A 66 -37.08 29.92 -27.64
CA ALA A 66 -37.24 30.52 -26.32
C ALA A 66 -37.31 29.42 -25.21
N LYS A 67 -38.09 28.37 -25.46
CA LYS A 67 -38.16 27.21 -24.54
C LYS A 67 -36.81 26.52 -24.38
N ARG A 68 -36.06 26.33 -25.46
CA ARG A 68 -34.69 25.75 -25.39
C ARG A 68 -33.73 26.62 -24.58
N MET A 69 -33.80 27.96 -24.73
CA MET A 69 -32.98 28.88 -23.95
C MET A 69 -33.33 28.84 -22.47
N ALA A 70 -34.64 28.85 -22.11
CA ALA A 70 -35.07 28.73 -20.71
C ALA A 70 -34.65 27.39 -20.10
N THR A 71 -34.73 26.30 -20.88
CA THR A 71 -34.24 24.98 -20.44
C THR A 71 -32.73 24.98 -20.16
N ALA A 72 -31.95 25.61 -21.04
CA ALA A 72 -30.51 25.73 -20.85
C ALA A 72 -30.16 26.56 -19.61
N LYS A 73 -30.91 27.67 -19.39
CA LYS A 73 -30.76 28.52 -18.20
C LYS A 73 -31.02 27.74 -16.91
N LEU A 74 -32.11 26.94 -16.86
CA LEU A 74 -32.41 26.08 -15.72
C LEU A 74 -31.30 25.08 -15.44
N LYS A 75 -30.85 24.36 -16.47
CA LYS A 75 -29.75 23.41 -16.34
C LYS A 75 -28.46 24.04 -15.79
N GLY A 76 -28.14 25.27 -16.24
CA GLY A 76 -27.00 26.02 -15.70
C GLY A 76 -27.16 26.32 -14.20
N ALA A 77 -28.33 26.86 -13.79
CA ALA A 77 -28.61 27.16 -12.40
C ALA A 77 -28.66 25.91 -11.49
N GLU A 78 -29.18 24.79 -12.00
CA GLU A 78 -29.15 23.50 -11.31
C GLU A 78 -27.70 22.99 -11.11
N ALA A 79 -26.85 23.16 -12.12
CA ALA A 79 -25.43 22.79 -12.01
C ALA A 79 -24.70 23.63 -10.96
N ASP A 80 -24.96 24.94 -10.89
CA ASP A 80 -24.40 25.83 -9.88
C ASP A 80 -24.85 25.43 -8.47
N TYR A 81 -26.15 25.10 -8.30
CA TYR A 81 -26.66 24.60 -7.04
C TYR A 81 -25.99 23.28 -6.61
N GLN A 82 -25.83 22.32 -7.53
CA GLN A 82 -25.16 21.06 -7.24
C GLN A 82 -23.68 21.27 -6.88
N LEU A 83 -23.01 22.23 -7.51
CA LEU A 83 -21.63 22.59 -7.20
C LEU A 83 -21.51 23.16 -5.77
N ALA A 84 -22.41 24.07 -5.37
CA ALA A 84 -22.43 24.62 -4.01
C ALA A 84 -22.67 23.53 -2.96
N VAL A 85 -23.59 22.59 -3.22
CA VAL A 85 -23.84 21.42 -2.35
C VAL A 85 -22.61 20.51 -2.28
N LEU A 86 -21.91 20.29 -3.38
CA LEU A 86 -20.69 19.52 -3.42
C LEU A 86 -19.58 20.15 -2.57
N HIS A 87 -19.39 21.47 -2.68
CA HIS A 87 -18.42 22.20 -1.87
C HIS A 87 -18.69 22.00 -0.36
N LYS A 88 -19.94 22.11 0.07
CA LYS A 88 -20.31 21.83 1.46
C LYS A 88 -20.06 20.37 1.85
N ARG A 89 -20.35 19.42 0.96
CA ARG A 89 -20.09 18.00 1.24
C ARG A 89 -18.60 17.70 1.42
N LEU A 90 -17.73 18.36 0.65
CA LEU A 90 -16.29 18.23 0.74
C LEU A 90 -15.70 18.84 2.02
N SER A 91 -16.49 19.63 2.78
CA SER A 91 -16.08 20.13 4.09
C SER A 91 -15.93 19.01 5.14
N LEU A 92 -16.59 17.88 4.95
CA LEU A 92 -16.45 16.69 5.80
C LEU A 92 -15.48 15.71 5.15
N ILE A 93 -14.26 15.71 5.65
CA ILE A 93 -13.19 14.83 5.16
C ILE A 93 -13.36 13.44 5.77
N ARG A 94 -13.40 12.44 4.91
CA ARG A 94 -13.55 11.03 5.27
C ARG A 94 -12.33 10.21 4.86
N ALA A 95 -12.11 9.10 5.55
CA ALA A 95 -11.06 8.13 5.19
C ALA A 95 -11.37 7.49 3.83
N PRO A 96 -10.47 7.57 2.83
CA PRO A 96 -10.68 6.94 1.52
C PRO A 96 -10.56 5.41 1.57
N PHE A 97 -9.80 4.88 2.52
CA PHE A 97 -9.62 3.45 2.78
C PHE A 97 -9.42 3.23 4.28
N SER A 98 -9.47 1.97 4.73
CA SER A 98 -9.21 1.60 6.11
C SER A 98 -7.71 1.58 6.40
N GLY A 99 -7.28 2.14 7.54
CA GLY A 99 -5.85 2.22 7.86
C GLY A 99 -5.57 2.91 9.18
N ILE A 100 -4.30 3.16 9.45
CA ILE A 100 -3.84 3.84 10.66
C ILE A 100 -3.49 5.30 10.31
N LEU A 101 -4.01 6.22 11.11
CA LEU A 101 -3.72 7.63 11.00
C LEU A 101 -2.32 7.97 11.52
N GLY A 102 -1.61 8.82 10.80
CA GLY A 102 -0.35 9.42 11.22
C GLY A 102 -0.57 10.62 12.15
N ARG A 103 0.42 11.53 12.17
CA ARG A 103 0.32 12.78 12.93
C ARG A 103 -0.78 13.69 12.38
N ILE A 104 -1.37 14.45 13.28
CA ILE A 104 -2.37 15.50 12.98
C ILE A 104 -1.76 16.85 13.37
N PRO A 105 -1.07 17.56 12.44
CA PRO A 105 -0.38 18.80 12.76
C PRO A 105 -1.32 19.94 13.13
N ASN A 106 -2.52 19.95 12.56
CA ASN A 106 -3.51 21.02 12.74
C ASN A 106 -4.50 20.68 13.85
N LYS A 107 -4.78 21.65 14.72
CA LYS A 107 -5.76 21.52 15.79
C LYS A 107 -7.10 22.16 15.41
N ALA A 108 -8.16 21.81 16.11
CA ALA A 108 -9.43 22.51 15.98
C ALA A 108 -9.22 24.01 16.20
N GLY A 109 -9.81 24.84 15.34
CA GLY A 109 -9.60 26.29 15.28
C GLY A 109 -8.51 26.76 14.32
N SER A 110 -7.66 25.87 13.79
CA SER A 110 -6.64 26.24 12.79
C SER A 110 -7.27 26.60 11.45
N LEU A 111 -6.73 27.64 10.81
CA LEU A 111 -7.01 27.92 9.41
C LEU A 111 -6.32 26.85 8.56
N VAL A 112 -7.02 26.33 7.58
CA VAL A 112 -6.54 25.30 6.64
C VAL A 112 -6.72 25.82 5.23
N GLU A 113 -5.68 25.71 4.43
CA GLU A 113 -5.67 26.13 3.03
C GLU A 113 -5.66 24.90 2.08
N PRO A 114 -5.97 25.10 0.78
CA PRO A 114 -5.79 24.05 -0.21
C PRO A 114 -4.36 23.54 -0.22
N SER A 115 -4.21 22.23 -0.29
CA SER A 115 -2.92 21.52 -0.22
C SER A 115 -2.31 21.32 1.17
N ASP A 116 -2.88 21.89 2.23
CA ASP A 116 -2.42 21.59 3.59
C ASP A 116 -2.57 20.11 3.93
N LEU A 117 -1.52 19.56 4.52
CA LEU A 117 -1.52 18.18 5.02
C LEU A 117 -2.25 18.14 6.38
N LEU A 118 -3.40 17.50 6.42
CA LEU A 118 -4.15 17.31 7.66
C LEU A 118 -3.68 16.08 8.44
N THR A 119 -3.41 14.99 7.75
CA THR A 119 -2.86 13.77 8.30
C THR A 119 -2.40 12.85 7.15
N SER A 120 -1.64 11.83 7.49
CA SER A 120 -1.37 10.70 6.60
C SER A 120 -2.23 9.50 7.01
N LEU A 121 -2.68 8.72 6.04
CA LEU A 121 -3.39 7.47 6.28
C LEU A 121 -2.61 6.33 5.63
N SER A 122 -2.22 5.33 6.42
CA SER A 122 -1.43 4.19 5.94
C SER A 122 -2.24 2.91 6.03
N ASP A 123 -2.33 2.20 4.90
CA ASP A 123 -2.84 0.83 4.89
C ASP A 123 -1.71 -0.12 5.26
N ASN A 124 -1.77 -0.64 6.47
CA ASN A 124 -0.79 -1.59 6.99
C ASN A 124 -1.28 -3.04 6.94
N SER A 125 -2.35 -3.34 6.23
CA SER A 125 -2.88 -4.72 6.09
C SER A 125 -1.89 -5.66 5.42
N LYS A 126 -1.05 -5.09 4.56
CA LYS A 126 0.08 -5.76 3.92
C LYS A 126 1.32 -4.90 4.07
N VAL A 127 2.45 -5.55 4.29
CA VAL A 127 3.75 -4.89 4.30
C VAL A 127 4.65 -5.46 3.22
N PHE A 128 5.46 -4.59 2.66
CA PHE A 128 6.44 -4.97 1.65
C PHE A 128 7.82 -4.95 2.28
N ALA A 129 8.53 -6.07 2.15
CA ALA A 129 9.93 -6.16 2.51
C ALA A 129 10.79 -6.02 1.27
N TYR A 130 11.74 -5.10 1.31
CA TYR A 130 12.73 -4.89 0.26
C TYR A 130 14.06 -5.43 0.74
N PHE A 131 14.65 -6.32 -0.04
CA PHE A 131 15.95 -6.91 0.25
C PHE A 131 16.69 -7.18 -1.06
N ASN A 132 18.00 -7.35 -0.97
CA ASN A 132 18.83 -7.61 -2.12
C ASN A 132 19.29 -9.06 -2.11
N ILE A 133 19.37 -9.67 -3.30
CA ILE A 133 19.98 -10.98 -3.52
C ILE A 133 21.16 -10.85 -4.47
N SER A 134 22.15 -11.73 -4.35
CA SER A 134 23.31 -11.78 -5.23
C SER A 134 22.92 -12.25 -6.64
N GLU A 135 23.79 -11.97 -7.61
CA GLU A 135 23.62 -12.48 -8.97
C GLU A 135 23.59 -14.02 -9.00
N THR A 136 24.38 -14.68 -8.17
CA THR A 136 24.40 -16.14 -8.04
C THR A 136 23.06 -16.67 -7.55
N ASP A 137 22.48 -16.07 -6.50
CA ASP A 137 21.18 -16.47 -5.96
C ASP A 137 20.06 -16.20 -6.96
N TYR A 138 20.13 -15.08 -7.68
CA TYR A 138 19.19 -14.76 -8.75
C TYR A 138 19.21 -15.80 -9.87
N LEU A 139 20.41 -16.20 -10.32
CA LEU A 139 20.56 -17.21 -11.36
C LEU A 139 20.05 -18.57 -10.88
N ASP A 140 20.36 -18.99 -9.65
CA ASP A 140 19.81 -20.23 -9.07
C ASP A 140 18.27 -20.17 -8.98
N PHE A 141 17.71 -19.04 -8.54
CA PHE A 141 16.27 -18.83 -8.51
C PHE A 141 15.62 -18.91 -9.90
N ARG A 142 16.26 -18.38 -10.93
CA ARG A 142 15.73 -18.36 -12.30
C ARG A 142 15.88 -19.68 -13.03
N LEU A 143 16.98 -20.38 -12.80
CA LEU A 143 17.29 -21.66 -13.46
C LEU A 143 16.59 -22.86 -12.78
N HIS A 144 16.33 -22.75 -11.48
CA HIS A 144 15.74 -23.82 -10.66
C HIS A 144 14.50 -23.36 -9.88
N PRO A 145 13.46 -22.83 -10.56
CA PRO A 145 12.29 -22.29 -9.89
C PRO A 145 11.56 -23.31 -9.02
N GLU A 146 11.71 -24.61 -9.31
CA GLU A 146 11.14 -25.70 -8.53
C GLU A 146 11.67 -25.79 -7.09
N ARG A 147 12.90 -25.31 -6.85
CA ARG A 147 13.51 -25.30 -5.50
C ARG A 147 12.92 -24.22 -4.61
N PHE A 148 12.33 -23.18 -5.23
CA PHE A 148 11.85 -21.99 -4.55
C PHE A 148 10.33 -21.87 -4.56
N SER A 149 9.63 -22.56 -5.47
CA SER A 149 8.19 -22.41 -5.71
C SER A 149 7.30 -22.79 -4.53
N GLN A 150 7.80 -23.63 -3.61
CA GLN A 150 7.07 -24.09 -2.42
C GLN A 150 7.65 -23.58 -1.12
N THR A 151 8.67 -22.71 -1.17
CA THR A 151 9.38 -22.27 0.03
C THR A 151 8.82 -20.96 0.53
N PRO A 152 8.17 -20.94 1.70
CA PRO A 152 7.68 -19.70 2.28
C PRO A 152 8.87 -18.82 2.71
N LEU A 153 8.78 -17.53 2.39
CA LEU A 153 9.68 -16.54 2.95
C LEU A 153 9.34 -16.34 4.42
N GLN A 154 10.34 -16.40 5.27
CA GLN A 154 10.23 -16.11 6.69
C GLN A 154 10.86 -14.74 6.97
N LEU A 155 10.14 -13.90 7.71
CA LEU A 155 10.64 -12.63 8.19
C LEU A 155 11.03 -12.79 9.65
N VAL A 156 12.29 -12.52 9.97
CA VAL A 156 12.80 -12.42 11.33
C VAL A 156 12.85 -10.96 11.72
N LEU A 157 12.17 -10.62 12.81
CA LEU A 157 12.07 -9.26 13.32
C LEU A 157 13.40 -8.82 13.98
N ALA A 158 13.53 -7.52 14.24
CA ALA A 158 14.74 -6.95 14.82
C ALA A 158 15.07 -7.51 16.24
N ASN A 159 14.07 -8.02 16.95
CA ASN A 159 14.23 -8.68 18.26
C ASN A 159 14.61 -10.17 18.17
N GLY A 160 14.74 -10.71 16.95
CA GLY A 160 15.05 -12.11 16.70
C GLY A 160 13.83 -13.03 16.57
N ASP A 161 12.62 -12.56 16.86
CA ASP A 161 11.40 -13.35 16.71
C ASP A 161 11.04 -13.56 15.25
N VAL A 162 10.44 -14.71 14.96
CA VAL A 162 9.92 -15.02 13.63
C VAL A 162 8.53 -14.44 13.49
N PHE A 163 8.33 -13.63 12.43
CA PHE A 163 7.00 -13.13 12.11
C PHE A 163 6.06 -14.28 11.69
N PRO A 164 4.86 -14.38 12.27
CA PRO A 164 4.01 -15.56 12.12
C PRO A 164 3.46 -15.77 10.70
N ALA A 165 3.36 -14.70 9.89
CA ALA A 165 2.89 -14.81 8.52
C ALA A 165 4.06 -15.05 7.54
N SER A 166 3.90 -16.02 6.65
CA SER A 166 4.84 -16.27 5.56
C SER A 166 4.70 -15.22 4.46
N GLY A 167 5.82 -14.81 3.88
CA GLY A 167 5.88 -13.92 2.75
C GLY A 167 5.90 -14.64 1.40
N LYS A 168 5.63 -13.86 0.35
CA LYS A 168 5.78 -14.28 -1.04
C LYS A 168 6.58 -13.23 -1.80
N ILE A 169 7.48 -13.68 -2.67
CA ILE A 169 8.14 -12.77 -3.63
C ILE A 169 7.07 -12.22 -4.55
N LEU A 170 7.01 -10.90 -4.65
CA LEU A 170 6.07 -10.20 -5.52
C LEU A 170 6.73 -9.87 -6.85
N ASP A 171 7.90 -9.27 -6.79
CA ASP A 171 8.69 -8.93 -7.97
C ASP A 171 10.19 -8.88 -7.66
N ILE A 172 10.97 -8.92 -8.73
CA ILE A 172 12.43 -8.80 -8.73
C ILE A 172 12.77 -7.63 -9.64
N GLY A 173 13.70 -6.80 -9.23
CA GLY A 173 14.15 -5.62 -9.97
C GLY A 173 14.58 -5.94 -11.40
N GLY A 174 14.55 -4.94 -12.26
CA GLY A 174 14.94 -5.08 -13.67
C GLY A 174 16.43 -4.93 -13.94
N GLN A 175 17.22 -4.46 -12.95
CA GLN A 175 18.63 -4.17 -13.12
C GLN A 175 19.41 -4.54 -11.87
N PHE A 176 20.64 -5.02 -12.07
CA PHE A 176 21.61 -5.22 -11.01
C PHE A 176 22.29 -3.89 -10.65
N ASP A 177 22.54 -3.71 -9.37
CA ASP A 177 23.45 -2.69 -8.91
C ASP A 177 24.89 -3.16 -9.17
N SER A 178 25.56 -2.53 -10.12
CA SER A 178 26.93 -2.90 -10.53
C SER A 178 27.96 -2.68 -9.44
N SER A 179 27.69 -1.85 -8.44
CA SER A 179 28.60 -1.59 -7.32
C SER A 179 28.59 -2.69 -6.28
N THR A 180 27.44 -3.35 -6.10
CA THR A 180 27.22 -4.40 -5.08
C THR A 180 27.04 -5.80 -5.67
N GLY A 181 26.80 -5.91 -6.99
CA GLY A 181 26.49 -7.18 -7.65
C GLY A 181 25.18 -7.78 -7.20
N THR A 182 24.23 -6.96 -6.72
CA THR A 182 22.97 -7.43 -6.18
C THR A 182 21.76 -6.88 -6.96
N ILE A 183 20.63 -7.56 -6.84
CA ILE A 183 19.35 -7.14 -7.41
C ILE A 183 18.31 -7.01 -6.31
N ALA A 184 17.51 -5.95 -6.38
CA ALA A 184 16.45 -5.71 -5.41
C ALA A 184 15.28 -6.69 -5.61
N VAL A 185 14.79 -7.24 -4.52
CA VAL A 185 13.61 -8.12 -4.46
C VAL A 185 12.59 -7.51 -3.53
N ARG A 186 11.32 -7.58 -3.93
CA ARG A 186 10.19 -7.16 -3.12
C ARG A 186 9.34 -8.36 -2.75
N ALA A 187 9.18 -8.58 -1.45
CA ALA A 187 8.26 -9.57 -0.91
C ALA A 187 7.09 -8.91 -0.20
N VAL A 188 5.96 -9.59 -0.18
CA VAL A 188 4.75 -9.17 0.51
C VAL A 188 4.42 -10.11 1.66
N PHE A 189 4.07 -9.53 2.82
CA PHE A 189 3.62 -10.23 4.02
C PHE A 189 2.25 -9.72 4.42
N SER A 190 1.36 -10.61 4.84
CA SER A 190 0.09 -10.24 5.45
C SER A 190 0.33 -9.75 6.88
N ASN A 191 -0.20 -8.58 7.22
CA ASN A 191 -0.01 -7.96 8.53
C ASN A 191 -1.36 -7.76 9.25
N ALA A 192 -2.14 -8.83 9.35
CA ALA A 192 -3.50 -8.79 9.90
C ALA A 192 -3.59 -8.17 11.30
N ASN A 193 -2.55 -8.36 12.12
CA ASN A 193 -2.50 -7.83 13.49
C ASN A 193 -1.90 -6.41 13.58
N ASN A 194 -1.57 -5.77 12.45
CA ASN A 194 -0.93 -4.46 12.40
C ASN A 194 0.35 -4.34 13.26
N LEU A 195 1.07 -5.45 13.43
CA LEU A 195 2.32 -5.52 14.22
C LEU A 195 3.43 -4.75 13.52
N LEU A 196 3.53 -4.92 12.20
CA LEU A 196 4.56 -4.29 11.40
C LEU A 196 4.13 -2.88 10.96
N ARG A 197 5.10 -1.98 10.97
CA ARG A 197 4.94 -0.59 10.54
C ARG A 197 6.01 -0.22 9.52
N ASN A 198 5.71 0.77 8.72
CA ASN A 198 6.67 1.30 7.74
C ASN A 198 7.95 1.78 8.45
N GLY A 199 9.11 1.50 7.84
CA GLY A 199 10.42 1.88 8.37
C GLY A 199 11.05 0.88 9.33
N GLN A 200 10.39 -0.24 9.67
CA GLN A 200 11.00 -1.31 10.44
C GLN A 200 11.99 -2.11 9.59
N THR A 201 13.00 -2.69 10.25
CA THR A 201 13.99 -3.56 9.64
C THR A 201 13.84 -4.99 10.13
N GLY A 202 14.36 -5.94 9.38
CA GLY A 202 14.35 -7.35 9.72
C GLY A 202 15.21 -8.15 8.74
N THR A 203 15.27 -9.46 8.96
CA THR A 203 16.01 -10.39 8.11
C THR A 203 15.06 -11.33 7.38
N ILE A 204 15.20 -11.44 6.08
CA ILE A 204 14.45 -12.43 5.28
C ILE A 204 15.24 -13.73 5.27
N LYS A 205 14.58 -14.83 5.64
CA LYS A 205 15.11 -16.19 5.50
C LYS A 205 14.35 -16.91 4.40
N LEU A 206 15.11 -17.41 3.45
CA LEU A 206 14.62 -18.29 2.38
C LEU A 206 15.15 -19.70 2.67
N PHE A 207 14.25 -20.66 2.82
CA PHE A 207 14.64 -22.06 3.03
C PHE A 207 14.65 -22.77 1.69
N ILE A 208 15.77 -23.36 1.34
CA ILE A 208 15.90 -24.16 0.12
C ILE A 208 15.87 -25.63 0.53
N GLN A 209 14.91 -26.37 0.00
CA GLN A 209 14.81 -27.80 0.27
C GLN A 209 15.69 -28.57 -0.71
N LYS A 210 16.73 -29.22 -0.22
CA LYS A 210 17.54 -30.15 -1.00
C LYS A 210 17.06 -31.59 -0.73
N LYS A 211 16.59 -32.27 -1.78
CA LYS A 211 16.21 -33.68 -1.70
C LYS A 211 17.46 -34.57 -1.89
N ASN A 212 17.52 -35.69 -1.16
CA ASN A 212 18.60 -36.65 -1.22
C ASN A 212 20.00 -36.09 -0.88
N ALA A 213 20.08 -35.09 0.00
CA ALA A 213 21.36 -34.62 0.48
C ALA A 213 21.98 -35.59 1.50
N ILE A 214 23.27 -35.82 1.37
CA ILE A 214 24.07 -36.56 2.37
C ILE A 214 24.64 -35.51 3.30
N LEU A 215 24.24 -35.55 4.58
CA LEU A 215 24.75 -34.67 5.60
C LEU A 215 25.94 -35.32 6.29
N ILE A 216 27.05 -34.60 6.38
CA ILE A 216 28.29 -35.05 7.05
C ILE A 216 28.56 -34.05 8.20
N PRO A 217 28.69 -34.52 9.45
CA PRO A 217 29.09 -33.64 10.56
C PRO A 217 30.42 -32.93 10.23
N GLN A 218 30.52 -31.65 10.56
CA GLN A 218 31.76 -30.88 10.31
C GLN A 218 32.97 -31.50 10.99
N GLU A 219 32.79 -32.08 12.17
CA GLU A 219 33.83 -32.78 12.94
C GLU A 219 34.39 -34.03 12.21
N ALA A 220 33.63 -34.62 11.29
CA ALA A 220 34.06 -35.78 10.50
C ALA A 220 34.82 -35.37 9.24
N VAL A 221 34.94 -34.08 8.97
CA VAL A 221 35.60 -33.55 7.75
C VAL A 221 36.91 -32.89 8.16
N TYR A 222 37.99 -33.22 7.47
CA TYR A 222 39.26 -32.53 7.63
C TYR A 222 39.74 -31.96 6.30
N GLU A 223 40.47 -30.88 6.40
CA GLU A 223 40.99 -30.13 5.25
C GLU A 223 42.47 -30.41 5.08
N LEU A 224 42.85 -30.76 3.85
CA LEU A 224 44.22 -30.95 3.46
C LEU A 224 44.44 -30.31 2.09
N GLN A 225 45.27 -29.23 2.01
CA GLN A 225 45.63 -28.58 0.76
C GLN A 225 44.38 -28.24 -0.09
N ASP A 226 43.57 -27.32 0.27
CA ASP A 226 42.38 -26.84 -0.44
C ASP A 226 41.33 -27.91 -0.77
N LYS A 227 41.45 -29.13 -0.25
CA LYS A 227 40.47 -30.20 -0.43
C LYS A 227 39.96 -30.72 0.89
N LYS A 228 38.67 -30.99 0.93
CA LYS A 228 38.03 -31.58 2.12
C LYS A 228 37.89 -33.08 1.96
N TYR A 229 38.18 -33.82 3.02
CA TYR A 229 38.24 -35.29 3.04
C TYR A 229 37.44 -35.83 4.22
N VAL A 230 36.94 -37.05 4.06
CA VAL A 230 36.32 -37.86 5.10
C VAL A 230 36.98 -39.26 5.12
N PHE A 231 36.93 -39.91 6.24
CA PHE A 231 37.25 -41.35 6.30
C PHE A 231 35.98 -42.18 6.17
N VAL A 232 35.94 -43.01 5.17
CA VAL A 232 34.84 -43.96 4.96
C VAL A 232 35.32 -45.36 5.35
N VAL A 233 34.61 -46.01 6.26
CA VAL A 233 34.90 -47.37 6.69
C VAL A 233 34.15 -48.33 5.73
N ASP A 234 34.87 -49.21 5.09
CA ASP A 234 34.32 -50.22 4.19
C ASP A 234 33.75 -51.44 4.95
N LYS A 235 33.14 -52.39 4.23
CA LYS A 235 32.57 -53.61 4.81
C LYS A 235 33.57 -54.50 5.50
N ASN A 236 34.87 -54.30 5.28
CA ASN A 236 35.97 -55.05 5.85
C ASN A 236 36.63 -54.33 7.05
N ASN A 237 35.94 -53.28 7.58
CA ASN A 237 36.45 -52.42 8.65
C ASN A 237 37.75 -51.68 8.30
N ILE A 238 38.00 -51.40 7.02
CA ILE A 238 39.15 -50.63 6.57
C ILE A 238 38.72 -49.21 6.33
N ALA A 239 39.37 -48.27 7.05
CA ALA A 239 39.15 -46.82 6.86
C ALA A 239 39.92 -46.34 5.61
N ARG A 240 39.21 -45.71 4.69
CA ARG A 240 39.78 -45.10 3.48
C ARG A 240 39.48 -43.62 3.41
N GLN A 241 40.50 -42.86 3.11
CA GLN A 241 40.34 -41.43 2.82
C GLN A 241 39.60 -41.22 1.52
N ARG A 242 38.59 -40.35 1.54
CA ARG A 242 37.80 -39.98 0.38
C ARG A 242 37.65 -38.47 0.29
N ALA A 243 38.03 -37.91 -0.87
CA ALA A 243 37.77 -36.52 -1.16
C ALA A 243 36.28 -36.27 -1.36
N ILE A 244 35.77 -35.21 -0.76
CA ILE A 244 34.37 -34.78 -0.89
C ILE A 244 34.32 -33.38 -1.52
N LYS A 245 33.25 -33.13 -2.25
CA LYS A 245 32.89 -31.80 -2.73
C LYS A 245 31.69 -31.34 -1.91
N ILE A 246 31.85 -30.22 -1.20
CA ILE A 246 30.77 -29.64 -0.42
C ILE A 246 29.89 -28.85 -1.38
N ASP A 247 28.60 -29.09 -1.32
CA ASP A 247 27.58 -28.38 -2.08
C ASP A 247 26.93 -27.26 -1.27
N ALA A 248 26.79 -27.44 0.04
CA ALA A 248 26.30 -26.42 0.95
C ALA A 248 26.88 -26.62 2.36
N GLU A 249 27.01 -25.54 3.09
CA GLU A 249 27.50 -25.51 4.45
C GLU A 249 26.37 -25.12 5.41
N PHE A 250 26.19 -25.92 6.46
CA PHE A 250 25.18 -25.69 7.50
C PHE A 250 25.85 -25.57 8.86
N THR A 251 25.12 -25.07 9.83
CA THR A 251 25.62 -25.03 11.21
C THR A 251 25.83 -26.46 11.72
N GLY A 252 27.10 -26.88 11.84
CA GLY A 252 27.50 -28.21 12.34
C GLY A 252 27.51 -29.34 11.30
N ALA A 253 27.19 -29.09 10.02
CA ALA A 253 27.21 -30.11 8.96
C ALA A 253 27.50 -29.52 7.57
N TYR A 254 27.98 -30.37 6.68
CA TYR A 254 28.16 -30.09 5.26
C TYR A 254 27.17 -30.91 4.42
#